data_8fc02cdf668fd587c1206ec0a50ad333
#
_entry.id   8fc02cdf668fd587c1206ec0a50ad333
#
_cell.length_a   1.000
_cell.length_b   1.000
_cell.length_c   1.000
_cell.angle_alpha   90.00
_cell.angle_beta   90.00
_cell.angle_gamma   90.00
#
_symmetry.space_group_name_H-M   'P 1'
#
loop_
_entity.id
_entity.type
_entity.pdbx_description
1 polymer ?
#
loop_
_entity_poly.entity_id
_entity_poly.type
_entity_poly.pdbx_seq_one_letter_code
_entity_poly.pdbx_strand_id
1 'polypeptide(L)'
;MVSEGIGEARPEAEGELALARLALDDGELPHAAEHVANAIGRDPTLRAAYATLDELADAAQDALALVPVDGTPHAGAVAARSYLMARAGQLDGAFHLLCRVAEVRPDTPWAAGWLAAPGADSRDLGRQLNPVHAGTSVMRLALGLPTPVPGDTVHALTPFLEAARGVADRGPASVTALPSLSGLARRMGALDEAIDWCERAERADGSAFAAIMLGYALRGAGRKQAAHDAWQRALGREPGNVNLRVDIAELLADRGELADGIGVLDEALAMAPDHPKAFPSSCQMRYALTSDVAHLVRLTDWWREHPEHDYAGTMLGLASQGKYWLSLVPAPAEAICNLAVAFEEKHGGTGEIRTATRTCTLSALEVPSAIAAVRAVLPGLALASPVPVPAPDIRVPLAKGRYRLWTYHGTDAAPAVAEPSAEAVRALQAVAAQGVWLHPVAAYDCAVGLSGLSLDDLLGLMAHGVPVPDDNSLWQRMRAYNPVYWPRFTQAWACLCVLHHKPDEPWPGSARRTALVDLVNGVEDWATDAAANALVIAAWTDPACRADVAEIVGARFAAAGQARIERQVTIAESLAHLVLATPEMPQNAVRAAAALIKNETATAVTHASPSPGQPGDDGRRGRRFFRPRS
;
A
#
# COMPACT_ATOMS: atom_id res chain seq x y z
N MET A 1 9.92 5.62 19.45
CA MET A 1 8.66 5.17 20.12
C MET A 1 8.63 3.67 20.44
N VAL A 2 9.69 2.89 20.20
CA VAL A 2 9.77 1.46 20.55
C VAL A 2 10.45 1.21 21.92
N SER A 3 11.13 2.19 22.49
CA SER A 3 11.72 2.06 23.84
C SER A 3 10.73 2.24 24.99
N GLU A 4 9.55 2.81 24.74
CA GLU A 4 8.53 3.02 25.78
C GLU A 4 7.75 1.72 26.11
N GLY A 5 7.53 0.82 25.14
CA GLY A 5 6.78 -0.41 25.37
C GLY A 5 7.51 -1.48 26.18
N ILE A 6 8.84 -1.52 26.15
CA ILE A 6 9.64 -2.50 26.92
C ILE A 6 9.74 -2.07 28.40
N GLY A 7 9.73 -0.76 28.68
CA GLY A 7 9.79 -0.24 30.04
C GLY A 7 8.56 -0.53 30.88
N GLU A 8 7.37 -0.63 30.30
CA GLU A 8 6.12 -0.95 30.99
C GLU A 8 5.91 -2.46 31.16
N ALA A 9 6.39 -3.30 30.24
CA ALA A 9 6.22 -4.75 30.28
C ALA A 9 7.10 -5.44 31.36
N ARG A 10 8.24 -4.83 31.72
CA ARG A 10 9.19 -5.44 32.66
C ARG A 10 8.68 -5.54 34.09
N PRO A 11 8.04 -4.53 34.71
CA PRO A 11 7.44 -4.67 36.04
C PRO A 11 6.37 -5.76 36.11
N GLU A 12 5.58 -5.91 35.05
CA GLU A 12 4.58 -6.97 34.95
C GLU A 12 5.24 -8.37 34.85
N ALA A 13 6.32 -8.50 34.07
CA ALA A 13 7.08 -9.74 33.97
C ALA A 13 7.74 -10.11 35.31
N GLU A 14 8.25 -9.14 36.07
CA GLU A 14 8.80 -9.32 37.41
C GLU A 14 7.71 -9.73 38.41
N GLY A 15 6.49 -9.17 38.26
CA GLY A 15 5.31 -9.58 39.06
C GLY A 15 4.91 -11.04 38.81
N GLU A 16 4.82 -11.44 37.55
CA GLU A 16 4.56 -12.86 37.19
C GLU A 16 5.64 -13.78 37.74
N LEU A 17 6.91 -13.36 37.65
CA LEU A 17 8.02 -14.15 38.20
C LEU A 17 7.95 -14.29 39.71
N ALA A 18 7.50 -13.28 40.46
CA ALA A 18 7.31 -13.35 41.89
C ALA A 18 6.21 -14.38 42.24
N LEU A 19 5.10 -14.41 41.47
CA LEU A 19 4.05 -15.44 41.62
C LEU A 19 4.57 -16.84 41.30
N ALA A 20 5.39 -16.96 40.26
CA ALA A 20 6.02 -18.23 39.90
C ALA A 20 6.87 -18.80 41.04
N ARG A 21 7.66 -17.95 41.73
CA ARG A 21 8.47 -18.38 42.88
C ARG A 21 7.65 -18.82 44.08
N LEU A 22 6.56 -18.09 44.37
CA LEU A 22 5.64 -18.50 45.43
C LEU A 22 5.03 -19.88 45.14
N ALA A 23 4.54 -20.10 43.91
CA ALA A 23 3.99 -21.39 43.50
C ALA A 23 5.04 -22.53 43.53
N LEU A 24 6.30 -22.20 43.19
CA LEU A 24 7.41 -23.15 43.25
C LEU A 24 7.73 -23.55 44.72
N ASP A 25 7.77 -22.57 45.61
CA ASP A 25 7.99 -22.79 47.05
C ASP A 25 6.86 -23.66 47.67
N ASP A 26 5.62 -23.52 47.19
CA ASP A 26 4.47 -24.30 47.59
C ASP A 26 4.41 -25.70 46.91
N GLY A 27 5.34 -25.97 45.97
CA GLY A 27 5.40 -27.24 45.22
C GLY A 27 4.37 -27.38 44.09
N GLU A 28 3.71 -26.29 43.69
CA GLU A 28 2.71 -26.21 42.61
C GLU A 28 3.39 -26.03 41.25
N LEU A 29 4.19 -27.03 40.80
CA LEU A 29 5.05 -26.92 39.61
C LEU A 29 4.30 -26.49 38.32
N PRO A 30 3.10 -26.99 37.98
CA PRO A 30 2.38 -26.53 36.79
C PRO A 30 1.99 -25.07 36.86
N HIS A 31 1.55 -24.59 38.03
CA HIS A 31 1.18 -23.18 38.25
C HIS A 31 2.40 -22.25 38.16
N ALA A 32 3.51 -22.68 38.79
CA ALA A 32 4.77 -21.95 38.66
C ALA A 32 5.24 -21.86 37.21
N ALA A 33 5.13 -22.93 36.42
CA ALA A 33 5.49 -22.96 35.02
C ALA A 33 4.62 -22.02 34.16
N GLU A 34 3.34 -21.91 34.46
CA GLU A 34 2.44 -20.95 33.78
C GLU A 34 2.87 -19.51 34.03
N HIS A 35 3.15 -19.12 35.26
CA HIS A 35 3.60 -17.80 35.61
C HIS A 35 4.99 -17.46 34.99
N VAL A 36 5.93 -18.42 34.95
CA VAL A 36 7.20 -18.23 34.27
C VAL A 36 6.99 -18.02 32.77
N ALA A 37 6.11 -18.80 32.15
CA ALA A 37 5.78 -18.63 30.74
C ALA A 37 5.16 -17.24 30.46
N ASN A 38 4.29 -16.77 31.37
CA ASN A 38 3.71 -15.41 31.28
C ASN A 38 4.80 -14.34 31.40
N ALA A 39 5.74 -14.49 32.35
CA ALA A 39 6.87 -13.57 32.50
C ALA A 39 7.72 -13.48 31.23
N ILE A 40 8.09 -14.63 30.64
CA ILE A 40 8.84 -14.70 29.37
C ILE A 40 8.03 -14.11 28.22
N GLY A 41 6.71 -14.28 28.21
CA GLY A 41 5.83 -13.70 27.19
C GLY A 41 5.82 -12.16 27.20
N ARG A 42 6.00 -11.55 28.38
CA ARG A 42 6.09 -10.10 28.57
C ARG A 42 7.48 -9.55 28.32
N ASP A 43 8.51 -10.18 28.91
CA ASP A 43 9.92 -9.82 28.72
C ASP A 43 10.81 -11.06 28.53
N PRO A 44 11.08 -11.48 27.28
CA PRO A 44 11.98 -12.61 27.01
C PRO A 44 13.44 -12.36 27.43
N THR A 45 13.81 -11.15 27.79
CA THR A 45 15.18 -10.84 28.26
C THR A 45 15.35 -11.00 29.77
N LEU A 46 14.27 -11.30 30.49
CA LEU A 46 14.28 -11.47 31.94
C LEU A 46 14.99 -12.76 32.35
N ARG A 47 16.28 -12.71 32.61
CA ARG A 47 17.13 -13.86 32.94
C ARG A 47 16.64 -14.67 34.12
N ALA A 48 16.10 -13.99 35.14
CA ALA A 48 15.59 -14.65 36.33
C ALA A 48 14.42 -15.63 36.01
N ALA A 49 13.66 -15.38 34.93
CA ALA A 49 12.61 -16.30 34.50
C ALA A 49 13.20 -17.63 34.00
N TYR A 50 14.30 -17.59 33.27
CA TYR A 50 14.97 -18.82 32.82
C TYR A 50 15.68 -19.56 33.94
N ALA A 51 16.25 -18.85 34.93
CA ALA A 51 16.78 -19.48 36.14
C ALA A 51 15.67 -20.21 36.93
N THR A 52 14.47 -19.64 37.01
CA THR A 52 13.32 -20.30 37.63
C THR A 52 12.82 -21.51 36.79
N LEU A 53 12.93 -21.46 35.44
CA LEU A 53 12.69 -22.63 34.59
C LEU A 53 13.70 -23.76 34.86
N ASP A 54 14.97 -23.43 35.15
CA ASP A 54 15.96 -24.44 35.54
C ASP A 54 15.60 -25.13 36.86
N GLU A 55 15.20 -24.35 37.87
CA GLU A 55 14.75 -24.87 39.16
C GLU A 55 13.50 -25.76 38.98
N LEU A 56 12.52 -25.35 38.19
CA LEU A 56 11.34 -26.16 37.84
C LEU A 56 11.71 -27.44 37.10
N ALA A 57 12.65 -27.38 36.17
CA ALA A 57 13.10 -28.56 35.44
C ALA A 57 13.84 -29.56 36.32
N ASP A 58 14.58 -29.08 37.33
CA ASP A 58 15.26 -29.93 38.30
C ASP A 58 14.27 -30.59 39.32
N ALA A 59 13.17 -29.89 39.61
CA ALA A 59 12.15 -30.39 40.54
C ALA A 59 11.14 -31.37 39.86
N ALA A 60 10.97 -31.30 38.55
CA ALA A 60 9.96 -32.09 37.83
C ALA A 60 10.51 -33.42 37.32
N GLN A 61 9.69 -34.48 37.31
CA GLN A 61 10.03 -35.74 36.64
C GLN A 61 10.07 -35.59 35.10
N ASP A 62 9.19 -34.79 34.56
CA ASP A 62 9.13 -34.41 33.14
C ASP A 62 8.94 -32.89 33.00
N ALA A 63 10.04 -32.18 32.85
CA ALA A 63 10.03 -30.73 32.70
C ALA A 63 9.23 -30.26 31.47
N LEU A 64 9.22 -31.06 30.41
CA LEU A 64 8.50 -30.69 29.18
C LEU A 64 6.99 -30.80 29.36
N ALA A 65 6.50 -31.69 30.20
CA ALA A 65 5.08 -31.80 30.49
C ALA A 65 4.51 -30.57 31.23
N LEU A 66 5.36 -29.80 31.93
CA LEU A 66 4.94 -28.59 32.65
C LEU A 66 4.53 -27.43 31.70
N VAL A 67 5.06 -27.40 30.47
CA VAL A 67 4.78 -26.34 29.49
C VAL A 67 4.24 -26.96 28.22
N PRO A 68 2.98 -27.38 28.17
CA PRO A 68 2.37 -27.94 26.97
C PRO A 68 2.22 -26.85 25.89
N VAL A 69 2.38 -27.23 24.61
CA VAL A 69 2.24 -26.34 23.44
C VAL A 69 1.16 -26.86 22.48
N ASP A 70 0.22 -27.64 22.99
CA ASP A 70 -0.90 -28.14 22.23
C ASP A 70 -2.02 -27.07 22.12
N GLY A 71 -2.78 -27.12 21.06
CA GLY A 71 -3.82 -26.10 20.80
C GLY A 71 -3.26 -24.75 20.36
N THR A 72 -3.67 -23.67 21.01
CA THR A 72 -3.23 -22.28 20.75
C THR A 72 -2.40 -21.72 21.91
N PRO A 73 -1.16 -22.19 22.12
CA PRO A 73 -0.34 -21.74 23.23
C PRO A 73 0.05 -20.26 23.02
N HIS A 74 0.13 -19.50 24.13
CA HIS A 74 0.66 -18.15 24.07
C HIS A 74 2.20 -18.14 23.82
N ALA A 75 2.72 -17.04 23.28
CA ALA A 75 4.10 -16.92 22.82
C ALA A 75 5.14 -17.28 23.91
N GLY A 76 4.88 -16.86 25.15
CA GLY A 76 5.79 -17.15 26.29
C GLY A 76 5.87 -18.65 26.61
N ALA A 77 4.78 -19.41 26.52
CA ALA A 77 4.80 -20.85 26.70
C ALA A 77 5.63 -21.56 25.62
N VAL A 78 5.51 -21.11 24.36
CA VAL A 78 6.34 -21.64 23.26
C VAL A 78 7.83 -21.35 23.49
N ALA A 79 8.16 -20.14 23.94
CA ALA A 79 9.55 -19.75 24.24
C ALA A 79 10.11 -20.52 25.45
N ALA A 80 9.33 -20.67 26.52
CA ALA A 80 9.70 -21.45 27.69
C ALA A 80 9.94 -22.93 27.35
N ARG A 81 9.07 -23.55 26.57
CA ARG A 81 9.27 -24.93 26.11
C ARG A 81 10.48 -25.06 25.19
N SER A 82 10.72 -24.09 24.30
CA SER A 82 11.94 -24.05 23.48
C SER A 82 13.18 -24.08 24.37
N TYR A 83 13.21 -23.29 25.44
CA TYR A 83 14.31 -23.25 26.39
C TYR A 83 14.52 -24.63 27.08
N LEU A 84 13.46 -25.24 27.60
CA LEU A 84 13.53 -26.54 28.24
C LEU A 84 13.99 -27.65 27.29
N MET A 85 13.58 -27.62 26.03
CA MET A 85 14.06 -28.54 25.01
C MET A 85 15.55 -28.34 24.72
N ALA A 86 16.01 -27.09 24.61
CA ALA A 86 17.42 -26.79 24.41
C ALA A 86 18.28 -27.30 25.59
N ARG A 87 17.82 -27.09 26.82
CA ARG A 87 18.44 -27.63 28.04
C ARG A 87 18.50 -29.17 28.03
N ALA A 88 17.48 -29.83 27.51
CA ALA A 88 17.44 -31.29 27.35
C ALA A 88 18.25 -31.81 26.16
N GLY A 89 18.99 -30.96 25.44
CA GLY A 89 19.76 -31.31 24.25
C GLY A 89 18.94 -31.55 22.99
N GLN A 90 17.65 -31.25 22.99
CA GLN A 90 16.73 -31.38 21.85
C GLN A 90 16.79 -30.11 20.96
N LEU A 91 17.98 -29.77 20.46
CA LEU A 91 18.26 -28.48 19.82
C LEU A 91 17.39 -28.21 18.58
N ASP A 92 17.15 -29.21 17.74
CA ASP A 92 16.35 -29.04 16.52
C ASP A 92 14.90 -28.66 16.85
N GLY A 93 14.28 -29.34 17.81
CA GLY A 93 12.93 -29.02 18.28
C GLY A 93 12.86 -27.68 18.98
N ALA A 94 13.86 -27.37 19.79
CA ALA A 94 13.99 -26.06 20.46
C ALA A 94 14.07 -24.93 19.43
N PHE A 95 14.91 -25.07 18.42
CA PHE A 95 15.08 -24.07 17.36
C PHE A 95 13.82 -23.93 16.51
N HIS A 96 13.14 -25.03 16.21
CA HIS A 96 11.86 -24.99 15.51
C HIS A 96 10.80 -24.16 16.28
N LEU A 97 10.64 -24.41 17.59
CA LEU A 97 9.70 -23.64 18.41
C LEU A 97 10.08 -22.16 18.50
N LEU A 98 11.39 -21.88 18.59
CA LEU A 98 11.88 -20.51 18.65
C LEU A 98 11.58 -19.76 17.33
N CYS A 99 11.77 -20.40 16.16
CA CYS A 99 11.37 -19.83 14.88
C CYS A 99 9.84 -19.60 14.79
N ARG A 100 9.03 -20.51 15.33
CA ARG A 100 7.57 -20.34 15.35
C ARG A 100 7.11 -19.13 16.16
N VAL A 101 7.69 -18.89 17.32
CA VAL A 101 7.32 -17.72 18.13
C VAL A 101 7.81 -16.42 17.48
N ALA A 102 8.98 -16.44 16.85
CA ALA A 102 9.52 -15.28 16.10
C ALA A 102 8.73 -15.00 14.81
N GLU A 103 8.09 -16.00 14.18
CA GLU A 103 7.17 -15.79 13.05
C GLU A 103 5.98 -14.90 13.44
N VAL A 104 5.44 -15.07 14.66
CA VAL A 104 4.27 -14.32 15.14
C VAL A 104 4.65 -12.91 15.63
N ARG A 105 5.78 -12.79 16.33
CA ARG A 105 6.28 -11.51 16.88
C ARG A 105 7.78 -11.35 16.58
N PRO A 106 8.13 -11.00 15.36
CA PRO A 106 9.53 -10.97 14.91
C PRO A 106 10.38 -9.84 15.49
N ASP A 107 9.76 -8.81 16.05
CA ASP A 107 10.37 -7.66 16.72
C ASP A 107 10.79 -7.94 18.18
N THR A 108 10.39 -9.10 18.70
CA THR A 108 10.64 -9.48 20.10
C THR A 108 11.88 -10.38 20.22
N PRO A 109 12.80 -10.15 21.20
CA PRO A 109 14.06 -10.85 21.32
C PRO A 109 13.94 -12.25 21.93
N TRP A 110 13.16 -13.13 21.31
CA TRP A 110 12.86 -14.49 21.79
C TRP A 110 14.10 -15.37 21.97
N ALA A 111 15.17 -15.06 21.23
CA ALA A 111 16.43 -15.80 21.31
C ALA A 111 17.18 -15.65 22.63
N ALA A 112 16.80 -14.68 23.48
CA ALA A 112 17.54 -14.31 24.70
C ALA A 112 17.65 -15.43 25.73
N GLY A 113 16.73 -16.40 25.72
CA GLY A 113 16.71 -17.52 26.68
C GLY A 113 17.90 -18.46 26.51
N TRP A 114 18.20 -18.91 25.28
CA TRP A 114 19.25 -19.88 25.04
C TRP A 114 20.10 -19.60 23.80
N LEU A 115 19.50 -19.30 22.65
CA LEU A 115 20.22 -19.12 21.37
C LEU A 115 21.13 -17.89 21.41
N ALA A 116 20.73 -16.83 22.11
CA ALA A 116 21.48 -15.61 22.33
C ALA A 116 21.70 -15.33 23.82
N ALA A 117 21.72 -16.37 24.66
CA ALA A 117 22.03 -16.23 26.09
C ALA A 117 23.48 -15.72 26.27
N PRO A 118 23.78 -15.04 27.39
CA PRO A 118 25.14 -14.59 27.65
C PRO A 118 26.13 -15.76 27.67
N GLY A 119 27.13 -15.66 26.82
CA GLY A 119 28.14 -16.72 26.63
C GLY A 119 27.77 -17.78 25.59
N ALA A 120 26.53 -17.77 25.06
CA ALA A 120 26.17 -18.61 23.93
C ALA A 120 26.68 -17.99 22.60
N ASP A 121 27.21 -18.86 21.74
CA ASP A 121 27.50 -18.51 20.35
C ASP A 121 26.43 -19.12 19.46
N SER A 122 25.52 -18.26 18.96
CA SER A 122 24.42 -18.68 18.10
C SER A 122 24.92 -19.44 16.85
N ARG A 123 26.10 -19.07 16.33
CA ARG A 123 26.70 -19.71 15.16
C ARG A 123 27.22 -21.11 15.50
N ASP A 124 27.86 -21.28 16.66
CA ASP A 124 28.28 -22.59 17.15
C ASP A 124 27.10 -23.51 17.44
N LEU A 125 26.04 -22.98 18.03
CA LEU A 125 24.78 -23.72 18.20
C LEU A 125 24.18 -24.11 16.84
N GLY A 126 24.23 -23.23 15.87
CA GLY A 126 23.80 -23.50 14.50
C GLY A 126 24.54 -24.69 13.85
N ARG A 127 25.85 -24.85 14.12
CA ARG A 127 26.64 -26.02 13.63
C ARG A 127 26.15 -27.34 14.20
N GLN A 128 25.44 -27.34 15.32
CA GLN A 128 24.92 -28.54 15.97
C GLN A 128 23.53 -28.93 15.45
N LEU A 129 22.79 -28.01 14.81
CA LEU A 129 21.47 -28.26 14.26
C LEU A 129 21.51 -29.21 13.06
N ASN A 130 20.44 -29.99 12.90
CA ASN A 130 20.21 -30.73 11.66
C ASN A 130 19.92 -29.74 10.52
N PRO A 131 20.68 -29.74 9.41
CA PRO A 131 20.55 -28.74 8.36
C PRO A 131 19.15 -28.70 7.73
N VAL A 132 18.51 -29.85 7.51
CA VAL A 132 17.19 -29.92 6.87
C VAL A 132 16.12 -29.33 7.80
N HIS A 133 16.14 -29.68 9.08
CA HIS A 133 15.20 -29.15 10.07
C HIS A 133 15.40 -27.65 10.30
N ALA A 134 16.64 -27.21 10.40
CA ALA A 134 16.96 -25.78 10.53
C ALA A 134 16.54 -25.00 9.29
N GLY A 135 16.82 -25.50 8.08
CA GLY A 135 16.39 -24.90 6.82
C GLY A 135 14.86 -24.74 6.74
N THR A 136 14.12 -25.80 7.10
CA THR A 136 12.65 -25.75 7.11
C THR A 136 12.13 -24.69 8.10
N SER A 137 12.70 -24.65 9.32
CA SER A 137 12.29 -23.71 10.37
C SER A 137 12.60 -22.25 9.98
N VAL A 138 13.78 -22.00 9.44
CA VAL A 138 14.21 -20.67 8.98
C VAL A 138 13.39 -20.22 7.77
N MET A 139 13.08 -21.11 6.82
CA MET A 139 12.25 -20.78 5.66
C MET A 139 10.85 -20.35 6.09
N ARG A 140 10.25 -21.07 7.02
CA ARG A 140 8.95 -20.73 7.58
C ARG A 140 8.98 -19.35 8.22
N LEU A 141 9.94 -19.08 9.10
CA LEU A 141 10.15 -17.76 9.70
C LEU A 141 10.29 -16.68 8.60
N ALA A 142 11.13 -16.93 7.60
CA ALA A 142 11.37 -15.99 6.52
C ALA A 142 10.11 -15.66 5.70
N LEU A 143 9.20 -16.61 5.48
CA LEU A 143 7.98 -16.39 4.69
C LEU A 143 7.04 -15.35 5.33
N GLY A 144 6.98 -15.29 6.67
CA GLY A 144 6.16 -14.32 7.41
C GLY A 144 6.77 -12.91 7.48
N LEU A 145 8.05 -12.72 7.11
CA LEU A 145 8.73 -11.44 7.26
C LEU A 145 8.55 -10.51 6.06
N PRO A 146 8.47 -9.18 6.27
CA PRO A 146 8.51 -8.19 5.20
C PRO A 146 9.90 -8.15 4.52
N THR A 147 9.98 -7.58 3.32
CA THR A 147 11.24 -7.37 2.60
C THR A 147 11.41 -5.90 2.24
N PRO A 148 12.42 -5.18 2.75
CA PRO A 148 13.34 -5.59 3.80
C PRO A 148 12.68 -5.61 5.19
N VAL A 149 13.31 -6.34 6.13
CA VAL A 149 12.92 -6.35 7.54
C VAL A 149 13.19 -4.97 8.15
N PRO A 150 12.28 -4.40 8.99
CA PRO A 150 12.52 -3.16 9.75
C PRO A 150 13.73 -3.27 10.70
N GLY A 151 14.41 -2.14 10.97
CA GLY A 151 15.69 -2.13 11.69
C GLY A 151 15.64 -2.72 13.11
N ASP A 152 14.57 -2.44 13.86
CA ASP A 152 14.33 -2.98 15.21
C ASP A 152 14.12 -4.51 15.18
N THR A 153 13.40 -5.00 14.20
CA THR A 153 13.20 -6.44 13.96
C THR A 153 14.50 -7.13 13.54
N VAL A 154 15.38 -6.45 12.80
CA VAL A 154 16.71 -7.00 12.42
C VAL A 154 17.50 -7.39 13.67
N HIS A 155 17.50 -6.56 14.72
CA HIS A 155 18.24 -6.85 15.94
C HIS A 155 17.70 -8.13 16.63
N ALA A 156 16.40 -8.27 16.75
CA ALA A 156 15.76 -9.46 17.35
C ALA A 156 16.02 -10.75 16.56
N LEU A 157 16.16 -10.66 15.24
CA LEU A 157 16.36 -11.79 14.35
C LEU A 157 17.85 -12.11 14.09
N THR A 158 18.79 -11.27 14.49
CA THR A 158 20.23 -11.51 14.28
C THR A 158 20.71 -12.87 14.80
N PRO A 159 20.31 -13.37 15.99
CA PRO A 159 20.70 -14.69 16.46
C PRO A 159 20.25 -15.84 15.55
N PHE A 160 19.09 -15.71 14.91
CA PHE A 160 18.59 -16.71 13.96
C PHE A 160 19.43 -16.73 12.67
N LEU A 161 19.87 -15.55 12.20
CA LEU A 161 20.77 -15.46 11.06
C LEU A 161 22.15 -16.03 11.40
N GLU A 162 22.68 -15.77 12.60
CA GLU A 162 23.94 -16.37 13.04
C GLU A 162 23.83 -17.90 13.14
N ALA A 163 22.75 -18.43 13.66
CA ALA A 163 22.51 -19.87 13.66
C ALA A 163 22.44 -20.43 12.22
N ALA A 164 21.76 -19.73 11.30
CA ALA A 164 21.73 -20.09 9.88
C ALA A 164 23.15 -20.10 9.24
N ARG A 165 24.02 -19.14 9.60
CA ARG A 165 25.44 -19.12 9.22
C ARG A 165 26.16 -20.34 9.73
N GLY A 166 25.93 -20.71 11.00
CA GLY A 166 26.49 -21.92 11.59
C GLY A 166 26.11 -23.20 10.84
N VAL A 167 24.84 -23.32 10.46
CA VAL A 167 24.37 -24.42 9.61
C VAL A 167 25.10 -24.40 8.25
N ALA A 168 25.21 -23.23 7.60
CA ALA A 168 25.84 -23.07 6.30
C ALA A 168 27.36 -23.40 6.32
N ASP A 169 28.05 -23.21 7.45
CA ASP A 169 29.46 -23.52 7.67
C ASP A 169 29.76 -25.01 7.63
N ARG A 170 28.75 -25.89 7.71
CA ARG A 170 28.96 -27.36 7.69
C ARG A 170 29.33 -27.94 6.31
N GLY A 171 29.54 -27.07 5.32
CA GLY A 171 29.99 -27.45 4.00
C GLY A 171 29.00 -28.35 3.24
N PRO A 172 29.44 -29.51 2.71
CA PRO A 172 28.56 -30.36 1.90
C PRO A 172 27.32 -30.88 2.63
N ALA A 173 27.37 -31.04 3.94
CA ALA A 173 26.24 -31.53 4.73
C ALA A 173 25.04 -30.54 4.79
N SER A 174 25.27 -29.26 4.50
CA SER A 174 24.23 -28.22 4.57
C SER A 174 23.64 -27.82 3.22
N VAL A 175 24.17 -28.34 2.11
CA VAL A 175 23.84 -27.89 0.74
C VAL A 175 22.35 -27.84 0.47
N THR A 176 21.60 -28.84 0.87
CA THR A 176 20.14 -28.92 0.67
C THR A 176 19.36 -27.88 1.51
N ALA A 177 19.95 -27.39 2.60
CA ALA A 177 19.33 -26.37 3.45
C ALA A 177 19.64 -24.94 2.98
N LEU A 178 20.75 -24.71 2.26
CA LEU A 178 21.23 -23.38 1.88
C LEU A 178 20.17 -22.51 1.18
N PRO A 179 19.37 -23.01 0.22
CA PRO A 179 18.34 -22.20 -0.41
C PRO A 179 17.28 -21.72 0.59
N SER A 180 16.89 -22.57 1.54
CA SER A 180 15.93 -22.21 2.61
C SER A 180 16.50 -21.15 3.55
N LEU A 181 17.78 -21.30 3.95
CA LEU A 181 18.47 -20.33 4.81
C LEU A 181 18.63 -18.97 4.14
N SER A 182 18.86 -18.95 2.82
CA SER A 182 19.00 -17.72 2.02
C SER A 182 17.78 -16.81 2.10
N GLY A 183 16.60 -17.37 2.35
CA GLY A 183 15.36 -16.61 2.52
C GLY A 183 15.44 -15.59 3.66
N LEU A 184 15.98 -16.01 4.82
CA LEU A 184 16.18 -15.11 5.96
C LEU A 184 17.30 -14.10 5.70
N ALA A 185 18.45 -14.58 5.18
CA ALA A 185 19.58 -13.72 4.86
C ALA A 185 19.18 -12.58 3.91
N ARG A 186 18.44 -12.91 2.85
CA ARG A 186 17.90 -11.91 1.90
C ARG A 186 17.00 -10.88 2.56
N ARG A 187 16.08 -11.31 3.43
CA ARG A 187 15.13 -10.39 4.10
C ARG A 187 15.82 -9.48 5.11
N MET A 188 16.89 -9.96 5.73
CA MET A 188 17.74 -9.19 6.65
C MET A 188 18.80 -8.34 5.94
N GLY A 189 18.84 -8.33 4.61
CA GLY A 189 19.77 -7.51 3.83
C GLY A 189 21.16 -8.12 3.63
N ALA A 190 21.42 -9.36 4.10
CA ALA A 190 22.65 -10.10 3.87
C ALA A 190 22.63 -10.74 2.47
N LEU A 191 22.56 -9.90 1.43
CA LEU A 191 22.30 -10.32 0.05
C LEU A 191 23.44 -11.13 -0.56
N ASP A 192 24.69 -10.75 -0.29
CA ASP A 192 25.85 -11.48 -0.82
C ASP A 192 25.93 -12.91 -0.25
N GLU A 193 25.62 -13.09 1.02
CA GLU A 193 25.54 -14.41 1.65
C GLU A 193 24.39 -15.24 1.06
N ALA A 194 23.22 -14.62 0.88
CA ALA A 194 22.08 -15.29 0.27
C ALA A 194 22.40 -15.78 -1.14
N ILE A 195 23.12 -14.99 -1.93
CA ILE A 195 23.59 -15.35 -3.27
C ILE A 195 24.60 -16.49 -3.19
N ASP A 196 25.64 -16.37 -2.37
CA ASP A 196 26.66 -17.43 -2.21
C ASP A 196 26.03 -18.77 -1.82
N TRP A 197 25.14 -18.77 -0.84
CA TRP A 197 24.46 -19.99 -0.40
C TRP A 197 23.66 -20.65 -1.52
N CYS A 198 22.90 -19.86 -2.28
CA CYS A 198 22.12 -20.39 -3.41
C CYS A 198 23.03 -20.89 -4.55
N GLU A 199 24.10 -20.17 -4.88
CA GLU A 199 25.07 -20.60 -5.89
C GLU A 199 25.80 -21.91 -5.49
N ARG A 200 26.12 -22.05 -4.22
CA ARG A 200 26.71 -23.31 -3.69
C ARG A 200 25.74 -24.47 -3.83
N ALA A 201 24.47 -24.24 -3.48
CA ALA A 201 23.43 -25.26 -3.63
C ALA A 201 23.19 -25.60 -5.11
N GLU A 202 23.06 -24.61 -5.99
CA GLU A 202 22.80 -24.84 -7.42
C GLU A 202 23.96 -25.61 -8.08
N ARG A 203 25.22 -25.33 -7.70
CA ARG A 203 26.40 -26.05 -8.20
C ARG A 203 26.47 -27.51 -7.73
N ALA A 204 25.93 -27.80 -6.56
CA ALA A 204 26.03 -29.12 -5.95
C ALA A 204 24.92 -30.08 -6.38
N ASP A 205 23.66 -29.62 -6.39
CA ASP A 205 22.51 -30.48 -6.68
C ASP A 205 21.70 -30.08 -7.92
N GLY A 206 21.95 -28.88 -8.46
CA GLY A 206 21.28 -28.41 -9.65
C GLY A 206 19.74 -28.26 -9.49
N SER A 207 19.24 -28.11 -8.25
CA SER A 207 17.80 -28.08 -7.99
C SER A 207 17.15 -26.83 -8.55
N ALA A 208 15.87 -26.95 -8.98
CA ALA A 208 15.08 -25.80 -9.38
C ALA A 208 14.91 -24.84 -8.21
N PHE A 209 14.71 -25.37 -7.00
CA PHE A 209 14.53 -24.56 -5.80
C PHE A 209 15.74 -23.66 -5.49
N ALA A 210 16.98 -24.18 -5.65
CA ALA A 210 18.17 -23.37 -5.47
C ALA A 210 18.23 -22.21 -6.49
N ALA A 211 17.91 -22.48 -7.75
CA ALA A 211 17.87 -21.46 -8.79
C ALA A 211 16.74 -20.43 -8.58
N ILE A 212 15.58 -20.85 -8.05
CA ILE A 212 14.49 -19.94 -7.67
C ILE A 212 14.95 -18.98 -6.58
N MET A 213 15.53 -19.52 -5.51
CA MET A 213 15.97 -18.71 -4.36
C MET A 213 17.15 -17.80 -4.75
N LEU A 214 18.05 -18.26 -5.64
CA LEU A 214 19.09 -17.42 -6.23
C LEU A 214 18.51 -16.23 -6.97
N GLY A 215 17.49 -16.45 -7.78
CA GLY A 215 16.80 -15.36 -8.50
C GLY A 215 16.21 -14.31 -7.55
N TYR A 216 15.57 -14.72 -6.45
CA TYR A 216 15.09 -13.78 -5.44
C TYR A 216 16.22 -13.00 -4.76
N ALA A 217 17.34 -13.63 -4.44
CA ALA A 217 18.48 -12.97 -3.83
C ALA A 217 19.12 -11.95 -4.80
N LEU A 218 19.29 -12.33 -6.07
CA LEU A 218 19.79 -11.45 -7.13
C LEU A 218 18.86 -10.27 -7.44
N ARG A 219 17.53 -10.50 -7.47
CA ARG A 219 16.53 -9.43 -7.61
C ARG A 219 16.63 -8.44 -6.44
N GLY A 220 16.77 -8.95 -5.22
CA GLY A 220 16.98 -8.13 -4.02
C GLY A 220 18.25 -7.28 -4.08
N ALA A 221 19.32 -7.81 -4.67
CA ALA A 221 20.59 -7.11 -4.90
C ALA A 221 20.57 -6.16 -6.13
N GLY A 222 19.43 -6.01 -6.80
CA GLY A 222 19.30 -5.17 -8.01
C GLY A 222 19.92 -5.78 -9.28
N ARG A 223 20.44 -7.02 -9.21
CA ARG A 223 21.07 -7.74 -10.32
C ARG A 223 20.01 -8.41 -11.20
N LYS A 224 19.12 -7.58 -11.81
CA LYS A 224 17.89 -8.01 -12.48
C LYS A 224 18.13 -9.01 -13.61
N GLN A 225 19.17 -8.82 -14.45
CA GLN A 225 19.46 -9.76 -15.53
C GLN A 225 19.88 -11.12 -14.98
N ALA A 226 20.79 -11.16 -14.01
CA ALA A 226 21.23 -12.42 -13.40
C ALA A 226 20.08 -13.15 -12.69
N ALA A 227 19.13 -12.40 -12.09
CA ALA A 227 17.90 -12.95 -11.50
C ALA A 227 17.04 -13.64 -12.57
N HIS A 228 16.83 -12.96 -13.70
CA HIS A 228 16.11 -13.52 -14.85
C HIS A 228 16.76 -14.82 -15.33
N ASP A 229 18.07 -14.83 -15.51
CA ASP A 229 18.80 -16.00 -15.99
C ASP A 229 18.70 -17.18 -15.00
N ALA A 230 18.76 -16.91 -13.68
CA ALA A 230 18.58 -17.92 -12.65
C ALA A 230 17.16 -18.52 -12.69
N TRP A 231 16.14 -17.67 -12.83
CA TRP A 231 14.75 -18.13 -12.93
C TRP A 231 14.46 -18.86 -14.24
N GLN A 232 15.08 -18.49 -15.35
CA GLN A 232 14.97 -19.24 -16.59
C GLN A 232 15.58 -20.66 -16.47
N ARG A 233 16.72 -20.81 -15.76
CA ARG A 233 17.28 -22.13 -15.46
C ARG A 233 16.33 -22.96 -14.58
N ALA A 234 15.71 -22.34 -13.58
CA ALA A 234 14.71 -23.00 -12.74
C ALA A 234 13.49 -23.44 -13.56
N LEU A 235 13.00 -22.58 -14.43
CA LEU A 235 11.85 -22.86 -15.29
C LEU A 235 12.17 -23.99 -16.30
N GLY A 236 13.41 -24.05 -16.79
CA GLY A 236 13.87 -25.18 -17.62
C GLY A 236 13.82 -26.55 -16.91
N ARG A 237 13.96 -26.54 -15.56
CA ARG A 237 13.85 -27.74 -14.72
C ARG A 237 12.41 -28.04 -14.30
N GLU A 238 11.60 -27.01 -14.10
CA GLU A 238 10.18 -27.08 -13.71
C GLU A 238 9.30 -26.29 -14.70
N PRO A 239 9.09 -26.79 -15.93
CA PRO A 239 8.34 -26.05 -16.95
C PRO A 239 6.88 -25.75 -16.56
N GLY A 240 6.29 -26.52 -15.65
CA GLY A 240 4.93 -26.33 -15.13
C GLY A 240 4.80 -25.31 -14.01
N ASN A 241 5.88 -24.64 -13.59
CA ASN A 241 5.83 -23.71 -12.45
C ASN A 241 5.23 -22.36 -12.85
N VAL A 242 3.91 -22.25 -12.66
CA VAL A 242 3.13 -21.04 -12.99
C VAL A 242 3.54 -19.86 -12.11
N ASN A 243 3.78 -20.08 -10.80
CA ASN A 243 4.19 -19.00 -9.90
C ASN A 243 5.52 -18.36 -10.35
N LEU A 244 6.48 -19.19 -10.78
CA LEU A 244 7.77 -18.71 -11.27
C LEU A 244 7.62 -17.86 -12.56
N ARG A 245 6.67 -18.21 -13.43
CA ARG A 245 6.35 -17.36 -14.60
C ARG A 245 5.82 -16.00 -14.18
N VAL A 246 4.99 -15.93 -13.14
CA VAL A 246 4.52 -14.64 -12.62
C VAL A 246 5.71 -13.81 -12.11
N ASP A 247 6.62 -14.42 -11.34
CA ASP A 247 7.81 -13.73 -10.83
C ASP A 247 8.72 -13.21 -11.96
N ILE A 248 8.88 -13.99 -13.03
CA ILE A 248 9.63 -13.60 -14.24
C ILE A 248 8.93 -12.42 -14.94
N ALA A 249 7.62 -12.47 -15.10
CA ALA A 249 6.86 -11.40 -15.73
C ALA A 249 6.94 -10.09 -14.93
N GLU A 250 6.84 -10.17 -13.60
CA GLU A 250 7.04 -8.99 -12.74
C GLU A 250 8.46 -8.41 -12.89
N LEU A 251 9.47 -9.26 -12.98
CA LEU A 251 10.85 -8.81 -13.18
C LEU A 251 11.03 -8.12 -14.53
N LEU A 252 10.42 -8.65 -15.59
CA LEU A 252 10.42 -8.04 -16.92
C LEU A 252 9.70 -6.67 -16.89
N ALA A 253 8.56 -6.57 -16.17
CA ALA A 253 7.89 -5.31 -15.95
C ALA A 253 8.76 -4.29 -15.18
N ASP A 254 9.49 -4.73 -14.14
CA ASP A 254 10.46 -3.91 -13.40
C ASP A 254 11.63 -3.41 -14.28
N ARG A 255 11.86 -4.05 -15.43
CA ARG A 255 12.86 -3.65 -16.44
C ARG A 255 12.26 -2.77 -17.54
N GLY A 256 10.94 -2.57 -17.54
CA GLY A 256 10.21 -1.86 -18.59
C GLY A 256 9.82 -2.72 -19.80
N GLU A 257 10.04 -4.02 -19.74
CA GLU A 257 9.79 -5.00 -20.80
C GLU A 257 8.36 -5.61 -20.65
N LEU A 258 7.35 -4.73 -20.60
CA LEU A 258 5.95 -5.13 -20.32
C LEU A 258 5.40 -6.13 -21.35
N ALA A 259 5.74 -5.97 -22.63
CA ALA A 259 5.24 -6.87 -23.68
C ALA A 259 5.77 -8.30 -23.50
N ASP A 260 7.04 -8.46 -23.14
CA ASP A 260 7.63 -9.76 -22.89
C ASP A 260 7.07 -10.38 -21.60
N GLY A 261 6.86 -9.56 -20.55
CA GLY A 261 6.19 -9.99 -19.33
C GLY A 261 4.77 -10.51 -19.59
N ILE A 262 4.00 -9.84 -20.44
CA ILE A 262 2.67 -10.29 -20.87
C ILE A 262 2.75 -11.64 -21.60
N GLY A 263 3.73 -11.83 -22.47
CA GLY A 263 3.94 -13.11 -23.17
C GLY A 263 4.16 -14.28 -22.19
N VAL A 264 4.98 -14.07 -21.16
CA VAL A 264 5.21 -15.08 -20.11
C VAL A 264 3.94 -15.35 -19.30
N LEU A 265 3.11 -14.32 -19.04
CA LEU A 265 1.83 -14.52 -18.35
C LEU A 265 0.80 -15.23 -19.23
N ASP A 266 0.81 -15.05 -20.54
CA ASP A 266 -0.05 -15.78 -21.46
C ASP A 266 0.27 -17.29 -21.44
N GLU A 267 1.56 -17.66 -21.39
CA GLU A 267 1.96 -19.05 -21.18
C GLU A 267 1.48 -19.59 -19.83
N ALA A 268 1.58 -18.78 -18.77
CA ALA A 268 1.10 -19.14 -17.44
C ALA A 268 -0.41 -19.38 -17.42
N LEU A 269 -1.19 -18.50 -18.06
CA LEU A 269 -2.64 -18.58 -18.14
C LEU A 269 -3.13 -19.68 -19.08
N ALA A 270 -2.33 -20.06 -20.10
CA ALA A 270 -2.63 -21.25 -20.91
C ALA A 270 -2.59 -22.54 -20.09
N MET A 271 -1.77 -22.61 -19.04
CA MET A 271 -1.67 -23.74 -18.13
C MET A 271 -2.68 -23.68 -16.98
N ALA A 272 -2.96 -22.49 -16.48
CA ALA A 272 -3.84 -22.23 -15.34
C ALA A 272 -4.64 -20.93 -15.58
N PRO A 273 -5.80 -20.98 -16.27
CA PRO A 273 -6.55 -19.78 -16.67
C PRO A 273 -6.99 -18.88 -15.51
N ASP A 274 -7.35 -19.47 -14.38
CA ASP A 274 -7.85 -18.76 -13.19
C ASP A 274 -6.77 -18.61 -12.09
N HIS A 275 -5.49 -18.64 -12.48
CA HIS A 275 -4.42 -18.56 -11.49
C HIS A 275 -4.44 -17.22 -10.75
N PRO A 276 -4.49 -17.20 -9.38
CA PRO A 276 -4.81 -16.04 -8.57
C PRO A 276 -3.80 -14.90 -8.64
N LYS A 277 -2.61 -15.14 -9.21
CA LYS A 277 -1.60 -14.10 -9.46
C LYS A 277 -1.41 -13.81 -10.95
N ALA A 278 -1.40 -14.83 -11.81
CA ALA A 278 -1.14 -14.64 -13.24
C ALA A 278 -2.24 -13.81 -13.91
N PHE A 279 -3.50 -14.08 -13.60
CA PHE A 279 -4.62 -13.34 -14.19
C PHE A 279 -4.62 -11.85 -13.80
N PRO A 280 -4.57 -11.49 -12.50
CA PRO A 280 -4.48 -10.09 -12.11
C PRO A 280 -3.24 -9.37 -12.67
N SER A 281 -2.06 -10.01 -12.66
CA SER A 281 -0.84 -9.43 -13.22
C SER A 281 -0.97 -9.18 -14.73
N SER A 282 -1.55 -10.13 -15.49
CA SER A 282 -1.77 -9.97 -16.93
C SER A 282 -2.69 -8.78 -17.22
N CYS A 283 -3.81 -8.67 -16.51
CA CYS A 283 -4.72 -7.53 -16.67
C CYS A 283 -4.03 -6.20 -16.35
N GLN A 284 -3.31 -6.12 -15.24
CA GLN A 284 -2.60 -4.92 -14.81
C GLN A 284 -1.52 -4.50 -15.83
N MET A 285 -0.67 -5.44 -16.29
CA MET A 285 0.39 -5.15 -17.25
C MET A 285 -0.17 -4.75 -18.63
N ARG A 286 -1.23 -5.41 -19.11
CA ARG A 286 -1.91 -5.04 -20.36
C ARG A 286 -2.51 -3.65 -20.27
N TYR A 287 -3.17 -3.32 -19.16
CA TYR A 287 -3.66 -1.97 -18.93
C TYR A 287 -2.52 -0.95 -18.88
N ALA A 288 -1.42 -1.26 -18.20
CA ALA A 288 -0.24 -0.41 -18.15
C ALA A 288 0.36 -0.15 -19.55
N LEU A 289 0.38 -1.16 -20.43
CA LEU A 289 0.93 -1.07 -21.77
C LEU A 289 0.01 -0.33 -22.74
N THR A 290 -1.30 -0.63 -22.71
CA THR A 290 -2.25 -0.20 -23.75
C THR A 290 -3.17 0.94 -23.34
N SER A 291 -3.35 1.16 -22.03
CA SER A 291 -4.38 2.01 -21.44
C SER A 291 -5.82 1.58 -21.80
N ASP A 292 -6.00 0.35 -22.29
CA ASP A 292 -7.33 -0.20 -22.60
C ASP A 292 -8.05 -0.58 -21.28
N VAL A 293 -9.13 0.14 -21.04
CA VAL A 293 -9.96 0.00 -19.83
C VAL A 293 -10.60 -1.39 -19.72
N ALA A 294 -10.78 -2.10 -20.84
CA ALA A 294 -11.31 -3.46 -20.80
C ALA A 294 -10.48 -4.38 -19.88
N HIS A 295 -9.16 -4.18 -19.82
CA HIS A 295 -8.30 -4.94 -18.92
C HIS A 295 -8.53 -4.59 -17.46
N LEU A 296 -8.81 -3.32 -17.15
CA LEU A 296 -9.12 -2.88 -15.80
C LEU A 296 -10.49 -3.40 -15.35
N VAL A 297 -11.49 -3.39 -16.23
CA VAL A 297 -12.82 -3.96 -15.96
C VAL A 297 -12.71 -5.45 -15.63
N ARG A 298 -11.98 -6.22 -16.47
CA ARG A 298 -11.76 -7.67 -16.23
C ARG A 298 -11.06 -7.94 -14.90
N LEU A 299 -10.05 -7.14 -14.55
CA LEU A 299 -9.36 -7.25 -13.27
C LEU A 299 -10.30 -6.99 -12.09
N THR A 300 -11.18 -6.01 -12.26
CA THR A 300 -12.19 -5.63 -11.27
C THR A 300 -13.23 -6.72 -11.05
N ASP A 301 -13.77 -7.26 -12.14
CA ASP A 301 -14.78 -8.31 -12.08
C ASP A 301 -14.18 -9.55 -11.39
N TRP A 302 -12.95 -9.91 -11.76
CA TRP A 302 -12.24 -11.01 -11.13
C TRP A 302 -12.02 -10.77 -9.62
N TRP A 303 -11.62 -9.57 -9.21
CA TRP A 303 -11.43 -9.23 -7.79
C TRP A 303 -12.75 -9.27 -7.00
N ARG A 304 -13.87 -8.85 -7.60
CA ARG A 304 -15.19 -8.94 -6.97
C ARG A 304 -15.64 -10.39 -6.75
N GLU A 305 -15.28 -11.27 -7.66
CA GLU A 305 -15.56 -12.70 -7.54
C GLU A 305 -14.65 -13.41 -6.53
N HIS A 306 -13.48 -12.84 -6.24
CA HIS A 306 -12.45 -13.41 -5.37
C HIS A 306 -11.94 -12.38 -4.34
N PRO A 307 -12.81 -11.84 -3.45
CA PRO A 307 -12.44 -10.76 -2.53
C PRO A 307 -11.41 -11.19 -1.47
N GLU A 308 -11.22 -12.49 -1.26
CA GLU A 308 -10.20 -13.07 -0.36
C GLU A 308 -8.77 -12.98 -0.91
N HIS A 309 -8.59 -12.61 -2.18
CA HIS A 309 -7.29 -12.53 -2.81
C HIS A 309 -6.71 -11.11 -2.76
N ASP A 310 -5.96 -10.80 -1.69
CA ASP A 310 -5.28 -9.50 -1.50
C ASP A 310 -4.38 -9.09 -2.67
N TYR A 311 -3.84 -10.07 -3.41
CA TYR A 311 -2.96 -9.82 -4.54
C TYR A 311 -3.67 -9.10 -5.69
N ALA A 312 -4.92 -9.46 -5.99
CA ALA A 312 -5.71 -8.78 -7.02
C ALA A 312 -6.00 -7.32 -6.63
N GLY A 313 -6.32 -7.07 -5.35
CA GLY A 313 -6.46 -5.72 -4.81
C GLY A 313 -5.17 -4.90 -4.95
N THR A 314 -4.00 -5.54 -4.74
CA THR A 314 -2.70 -4.91 -4.97
C THR A 314 -2.49 -4.55 -6.44
N MET A 315 -2.83 -5.43 -7.38
CA MET A 315 -2.72 -5.17 -8.82
C MET A 315 -3.66 -4.05 -9.28
N LEU A 316 -4.86 -3.98 -8.73
CA LEU A 316 -5.77 -2.87 -8.96
C LEU A 316 -5.21 -1.55 -8.43
N GLY A 317 -4.61 -1.55 -7.23
CA GLY A 317 -3.90 -0.41 -6.69
C GLY A 317 -2.77 0.08 -7.60
N LEU A 318 -1.94 -0.84 -8.11
CA LEU A 318 -0.87 -0.53 -9.06
C LEU A 318 -1.40 0.00 -10.39
N ALA A 319 -2.49 -0.58 -10.92
CA ALA A 319 -3.14 -0.10 -12.15
C ALA A 319 -3.65 1.33 -12.00
N SER A 320 -4.04 1.72 -10.80
CA SER A 320 -4.55 3.04 -10.47
C SER A 320 -3.46 4.08 -10.20
N GLN A 321 -2.22 3.64 -9.91
CA GLN A 321 -1.11 4.55 -9.64
C GLN A 321 -0.60 5.21 -10.93
N GLY A 322 -0.48 6.54 -10.93
CA GLY A 322 0.10 7.30 -12.03
C GLY A 322 -0.77 7.42 -13.27
N LYS A 323 -1.98 6.84 -13.28
CA LYS A 323 -2.98 7.03 -14.33
C LYS A 323 -4.26 7.52 -13.66
N TYR A 324 -4.37 8.81 -13.58
CA TYR A 324 -5.40 9.48 -12.80
C TYR A 324 -6.66 9.64 -13.63
N TRP A 325 -7.62 8.81 -13.35
CA TRP A 325 -9.00 8.99 -13.76
C TRP A 325 -9.65 10.15 -13.03
N LEU A 326 -9.21 10.33 -11.78
CA LEU A 326 -9.50 11.50 -10.98
C LEU A 326 -8.17 12.20 -10.76
N SER A 327 -8.05 13.46 -11.18
CA SER A 327 -6.87 14.25 -10.94
C SER A 327 -6.49 14.19 -9.46
N LEU A 328 -5.20 14.06 -9.17
CA LEU A 328 -4.68 14.29 -7.83
C LEU A 328 -4.96 15.74 -7.42
N VAL A 329 -4.61 16.08 -6.20
CA VAL A 329 -4.70 17.45 -5.71
C VAL A 329 -4.06 18.40 -6.71
N PRO A 330 -4.71 19.49 -7.12
CA PRO A 330 -4.12 20.50 -7.99
C PRO A 330 -2.79 21.00 -7.41
N ALA A 331 -1.73 21.00 -8.20
CA ALA A 331 -0.37 21.30 -7.75
C ALA A 331 -0.21 22.59 -6.90
N PRO A 332 -0.84 23.72 -7.23
CA PRO A 332 -0.77 24.91 -6.38
C PRO A 332 -1.36 24.71 -4.99
N ALA A 333 -2.53 24.06 -4.86
CA ALA A 333 -3.14 23.79 -3.56
C ALA A 333 -2.30 22.81 -2.73
N GLU A 334 -1.73 21.79 -3.35
CA GLU A 334 -0.81 20.87 -2.70
C GLU A 334 0.45 21.59 -2.20
N ALA A 335 1.04 22.46 -3.02
CA ALA A 335 2.20 23.24 -2.63
C ALA A 335 1.93 24.13 -1.42
N ILE A 336 0.75 24.78 -1.36
CA ILE A 336 0.34 25.60 -0.20
C ILE A 336 0.20 24.73 1.06
N CYS A 337 -0.44 23.56 0.94
CA CYS A 337 -0.62 22.66 2.07
C CYS A 337 0.72 22.12 2.57
N ASN A 338 1.62 21.71 1.68
CA ASN A 338 2.95 21.23 2.04
C ASN A 338 3.80 22.30 2.72
N LEU A 339 3.72 23.55 2.24
CA LEU A 339 4.38 24.68 2.89
C LEU A 339 3.82 24.96 4.29
N ALA A 340 2.51 24.83 4.48
CA ALA A 340 1.86 25.01 5.77
C ALA A 340 2.31 23.94 6.77
N VAL A 341 2.29 22.68 6.36
CA VAL A 341 2.75 21.54 7.18
C VAL A 341 4.22 21.69 7.56
N ALA A 342 5.09 22.00 6.59
CA ALA A 342 6.52 22.21 6.86
C ALA A 342 6.77 23.41 7.80
N PHE A 343 5.92 24.42 7.76
CA PHE A 343 6.00 25.56 8.66
C PHE A 343 5.61 25.18 10.09
N GLU A 344 4.55 24.39 10.26
CA GLU A 344 4.13 23.87 11.57
C GLU A 344 5.18 22.96 12.19
N GLU A 345 5.73 22.03 11.43
CA GLU A 345 6.80 21.14 11.89
C GLU A 345 8.04 21.90 12.36
N LYS A 346 8.40 22.98 11.65
CA LYS A 346 9.59 23.77 11.96
C LYS A 346 9.43 24.68 13.18
N HIS A 347 8.21 25.12 13.48
CA HIS A 347 7.94 26.13 14.52
C HIS A 347 7.21 25.56 15.74
N GLY A 348 7.08 24.24 15.83
CA GLY A 348 6.65 23.53 17.04
C GLY A 348 5.24 23.89 17.48
N GLY A 349 4.24 23.40 16.82
CA GLY A 349 2.86 23.08 17.29
C GLY A 349 2.13 23.98 18.27
N THR A 350 2.55 25.20 18.50
CA THR A 350 1.85 26.17 19.34
C THR A 350 0.88 27.01 18.51
N GLY A 351 -0.07 26.36 17.91
CA GLY A 351 -1.47 26.72 17.77
C GLY A 351 -1.87 27.90 16.88
N GLU A 352 -1.04 28.84 16.56
CA GLU A 352 -1.41 29.95 15.67
C GLU A 352 -0.29 30.22 14.69
N ILE A 353 -0.48 29.71 13.45
CA ILE A 353 0.26 30.30 12.32
C ILE A 353 -0.21 31.75 12.24
N ARG A 354 0.47 32.66 12.89
CA ARG A 354 0.22 34.10 12.76
C ARG A 354 0.62 34.54 11.37
N THR A 355 -0.23 34.26 10.40
CA THR A 355 -0.08 34.62 9.00
C THR A 355 -0.62 36.03 8.71
N ALA A 356 -0.90 36.82 9.72
CA ALA A 356 -1.51 38.15 9.61
C ALA A 356 -0.84 39.13 8.61
N THR A 357 0.25 38.72 8.00
CA THR A 357 0.98 39.56 7.03
C THR A 357 1.50 38.79 5.80
N ARG A 358 1.14 37.51 5.62
CA ARG A 358 1.63 36.73 4.48
C ARG A 358 0.54 36.55 3.44
N THR A 359 0.82 36.98 2.22
CA THR A 359 -0.01 36.74 1.03
C THR A 359 0.66 35.66 0.21
N CYS A 360 -0.06 34.58 -0.08
CA CYS A 360 0.36 33.58 -1.06
C CYS A 360 -0.26 33.93 -2.41
N THR A 361 0.58 34.16 -3.42
CA THR A 361 0.13 34.42 -4.79
C THR A 361 0.14 33.10 -5.55
N LEU A 362 -1.01 32.73 -6.10
CA LEU A 362 -1.17 31.54 -6.91
C LEU A 362 -0.77 31.85 -8.36
N SER A 363 0.06 31.00 -8.97
CA SER A 363 0.48 31.14 -10.36
C SER A 363 -0.56 30.62 -11.37
N ALA A 364 -1.56 29.90 -10.87
CA ALA A 364 -2.65 29.34 -11.65
C ALA A 364 -3.97 29.57 -10.94
N LEU A 365 -5.07 29.39 -11.66
CA LEU A 365 -6.39 29.47 -11.08
C LEU A 365 -6.63 28.24 -10.22
N GLU A 366 -6.95 28.46 -8.94
CA GLU A 366 -7.37 27.41 -8.04
C GLU A 366 -8.87 27.15 -8.13
N VAL A 367 -9.22 25.88 -7.96
CA VAL A 367 -10.61 25.45 -7.91
C VAL A 367 -11.28 25.88 -6.57
N PRO A 368 -12.57 26.23 -6.56
CA PRO A 368 -13.25 26.74 -5.38
C PRO A 368 -13.15 25.84 -4.15
N SER A 369 -13.27 24.53 -4.34
CA SER A 369 -13.18 23.55 -3.25
C SER A 369 -11.77 23.48 -2.63
N ALA A 370 -10.71 23.62 -3.42
CA ALA A 370 -9.34 23.69 -2.91
C ALA A 370 -9.10 24.94 -2.09
N ILE A 371 -9.55 26.10 -2.60
CA ILE A 371 -9.46 27.38 -1.88
C ILE A 371 -10.22 27.31 -0.55
N ALA A 372 -11.43 26.75 -0.55
CA ALA A 372 -12.23 26.59 0.66
C ALA A 372 -11.55 25.68 1.69
N ALA A 373 -10.96 24.57 1.25
CA ALA A 373 -10.24 23.65 2.13
C ALA A 373 -8.97 24.28 2.75
N VAL A 374 -8.20 25.03 1.96
CA VAL A 374 -7.01 25.74 2.46
C VAL A 374 -7.41 26.82 3.47
N ARG A 375 -8.45 27.60 3.19
CA ARG A 375 -8.96 28.62 4.13
C ARG A 375 -9.48 28.03 5.44
N ALA A 376 -10.07 26.84 5.40
CA ALA A 376 -10.56 26.16 6.59
C ALA A 376 -9.43 25.77 7.57
N VAL A 377 -8.26 25.46 7.06
CA VAL A 377 -7.08 25.05 7.87
C VAL A 377 -6.17 26.24 8.18
N LEU A 378 -6.09 27.20 7.27
CA LEU A 378 -5.22 28.38 7.37
C LEU A 378 -6.05 29.68 7.24
N PRO A 379 -6.95 29.97 8.18
CA PRO A 379 -7.89 31.09 8.07
C PRO A 379 -7.20 32.46 8.00
N GLY A 380 -5.96 32.56 8.53
CA GLY A 380 -5.14 33.78 8.46
C GLY A 380 -4.33 33.94 7.16
N LEU A 381 -4.34 32.96 6.25
CA LEU A 381 -3.60 33.06 5.01
C LEU A 381 -4.39 33.82 3.94
N ALA A 382 -3.87 34.95 3.51
CA ALA A 382 -4.42 35.68 2.37
C ALA A 382 -4.02 34.98 1.08
N LEU A 383 -4.98 34.40 0.36
CA LEU A 383 -4.78 33.81 -0.96
C LEU A 383 -5.09 34.85 -2.04
N ALA A 384 -4.11 35.16 -2.87
CA ALA A 384 -4.27 36.02 -4.02
C ALA A 384 -3.95 35.24 -5.30
N SER A 385 -4.81 35.31 -6.29
CA SER A 385 -4.51 34.78 -7.63
C SER A 385 -4.27 35.95 -8.58
N PRO A 386 -3.23 35.91 -9.42
CA PRO A 386 -3.01 36.92 -10.44
C PRO A 386 -4.10 36.88 -11.53
N VAL A 387 -4.79 35.76 -11.63
CA VAL A 387 -5.92 35.57 -12.55
C VAL A 387 -7.20 35.51 -11.73
N PRO A 388 -8.14 36.44 -11.88
CA PRO A 388 -9.43 36.37 -11.22
C PRO A 388 -10.13 35.04 -11.53
N VAL A 389 -10.86 34.46 -10.55
CA VAL A 389 -11.70 33.29 -10.80
C VAL A 389 -12.85 33.69 -11.70
N PRO A 390 -12.89 33.31 -12.99
CA PRO A 390 -13.96 33.68 -13.88
C PRO A 390 -15.20 32.82 -13.62
N ALA A 391 -16.36 33.30 -14.08
CA ALA A 391 -17.51 32.43 -14.21
C ALA A 391 -17.18 31.24 -15.15
N PRO A 392 -17.72 30.04 -14.93
CA PRO A 392 -17.39 28.84 -15.72
C PRO A 392 -17.48 29.04 -17.24
N ASP A 393 -18.45 29.82 -17.68
CA ASP A 393 -18.72 30.12 -19.09
C ASP A 393 -17.71 31.07 -19.76
N ILE A 394 -16.82 31.68 -19.02
CA ILE A 394 -15.74 32.51 -19.58
C ILE A 394 -14.57 31.67 -20.07
N ARG A 395 -14.34 30.52 -19.46
CA ARG A 395 -13.14 29.72 -19.72
C ARG A 395 -13.33 28.64 -20.73
N VAL A 396 -14.48 28.01 -20.66
CA VAL A 396 -14.83 26.90 -21.54
C VAL A 396 -16.22 27.19 -22.06
N PRO A 397 -16.48 27.04 -23.38
CA PRO A 397 -17.84 27.15 -23.90
C PRO A 397 -18.72 26.12 -23.18
N LEU A 398 -19.63 26.63 -22.34
CA LEU A 398 -20.55 25.77 -21.62
C LEU A 398 -21.89 25.74 -22.32
N ALA A 399 -22.50 24.57 -22.39
CA ALA A 399 -23.94 24.50 -22.44
C ALA A 399 -24.50 25.29 -21.24
N LYS A 400 -25.58 26.02 -21.43
CA LYS A 400 -26.22 26.82 -20.34
C LYS A 400 -26.66 25.86 -19.23
N GLY A 401 -25.78 25.60 -18.27
CA GLY A 401 -25.91 24.54 -17.29
C GLY A 401 -27.02 24.83 -16.29
N ARG A 402 -27.86 23.81 -16.01
CA ARG A 402 -28.85 23.81 -14.94
C ARG A 402 -28.22 23.51 -13.58
N TYR A 403 -27.10 22.75 -13.60
CA TYR A 403 -26.48 22.16 -12.41
C TYR A 403 -25.12 22.79 -12.11
N ARG A 404 -25.11 24.13 -12.00
CA ARG A 404 -23.89 24.85 -11.58
C ARG A 404 -23.69 24.70 -10.09
N LEU A 405 -22.50 24.26 -9.68
CA LEU A 405 -22.16 24.11 -8.27
C LEU A 405 -21.81 25.44 -7.61
N TRP A 406 -21.28 26.40 -8.38
CA TRP A 406 -20.66 27.62 -7.87
C TRP A 406 -21.19 28.87 -8.58
N THR A 407 -21.37 29.93 -7.79
CA THR A 407 -21.49 31.31 -8.27
C THR A 407 -20.25 32.09 -7.86
N TYR A 408 -19.83 33.02 -8.73
CA TYR A 408 -18.63 33.81 -8.51
C TYR A 408 -18.99 35.28 -8.29
N HIS A 409 -18.35 35.89 -7.27
CA HIS A 409 -18.42 37.31 -6.96
C HIS A 409 -16.98 37.84 -6.89
N GLY A 410 -16.45 38.32 -8.02
CA GLY A 410 -15.05 38.68 -8.12
C GLY A 410 -14.15 37.43 -8.02
N THR A 411 -13.29 37.37 -7.02
CA THR A 411 -12.40 36.21 -6.74
C THR A 411 -13.03 35.17 -5.82
N ASP A 412 -14.19 35.48 -5.23
CA ASP A 412 -14.84 34.57 -4.31
C ASP A 412 -15.86 33.67 -5.02
N ALA A 413 -16.02 32.46 -4.51
CA ALA A 413 -16.99 31.51 -5.00
C ALA A 413 -17.89 31.07 -3.83
N ALA A 414 -19.18 31.02 -4.11
CA ALA A 414 -20.19 30.51 -3.17
C ALA A 414 -20.95 29.34 -3.80
N PRO A 415 -21.40 28.35 -3.01
CA PRO A 415 -22.29 27.31 -3.50
C PRO A 415 -23.52 27.90 -4.18
N ALA A 416 -23.88 27.38 -5.35
CA ALA A 416 -25.06 27.78 -6.12
C ALA A 416 -26.27 26.84 -5.88
N VAL A 417 -26.05 25.76 -5.14
CA VAL A 417 -27.03 24.73 -4.81
C VAL A 417 -27.30 24.71 -3.31
N ALA A 418 -28.43 24.11 -2.91
CA ALA A 418 -28.79 23.98 -1.50
C ALA A 418 -27.80 23.09 -0.72
N GLU A 419 -27.76 23.30 0.59
CA GLU A 419 -27.01 22.38 1.48
C GLU A 419 -27.60 20.95 1.40
N PRO A 420 -26.74 19.91 1.47
CA PRO A 420 -27.22 18.55 1.47
C PRO A 420 -27.99 18.24 2.77
N SER A 421 -28.89 17.28 2.71
CA SER A 421 -29.59 16.80 3.90
C SER A 421 -28.63 16.15 4.90
N ALA A 422 -28.98 16.15 6.18
CA ALA A 422 -28.19 15.47 7.21
C ALA A 422 -28.09 13.94 6.96
N GLU A 423 -29.06 13.35 6.26
CA GLU A 423 -29.03 11.96 5.85
C GLU A 423 -27.94 11.73 4.78
N ALA A 424 -27.88 12.58 3.77
CA ALA A 424 -26.88 12.53 2.73
C ALA A 424 -25.46 12.68 3.29
N VAL A 425 -25.24 13.60 4.23
CA VAL A 425 -23.96 13.77 4.92
C VAL A 425 -23.56 12.51 5.66
N ARG A 426 -24.48 11.90 6.43
CA ARG A 426 -24.19 10.65 7.15
C ARG A 426 -23.89 9.49 6.19
N ALA A 427 -24.64 9.37 5.09
CA ALA A 427 -24.39 8.33 4.08
C ALA A 427 -23.00 8.46 3.48
N LEU A 428 -22.58 9.67 3.12
CA LEU A 428 -21.22 9.91 2.59
C LEU A 428 -20.13 9.62 3.63
N GLN A 429 -20.33 10.00 4.88
CA GLN A 429 -19.38 9.69 5.96
C GLN A 429 -19.26 8.19 6.20
N ALA A 430 -20.37 7.45 6.14
CA ALA A 430 -20.36 5.98 6.27
C ALA A 430 -19.59 5.29 5.12
N VAL A 431 -19.75 5.79 3.88
CA VAL A 431 -18.97 5.32 2.73
C VAL A 431 -17.47 5.60 2.93
N ALA A 432 -17.13 6.80 3.36
CA ALA A 432 -15.75 7.20 3.62
C ALA A 432 -15.07 6.38 4.73
N ALA A 433 -15.84 5.88 5.70
CA ALA A 433 -15.32 5.05 6.79
C ALA A 433 -14.81 3.67 6.31
N GLN A 434 -15.20 3.21 5.13
CA GLN A 434 -14.79 1.91 4.60
C GLN A 434 -13.32 1.84 4.16
N GLY A 435 -12.61 2.95 4.10
CA GLY A 435 -11.15 3.00 3.91
C GLY A 435 -10.61 2.61 2.53
N VAL A 436 -11.47 2.33 1.55
CA VAL A 436 -11.12 1.81 0.20
C VAL A 436 -11.08 2.89 -0.89
N TRP A 437 -10.89 4.10 -0.56
CA TRP A 437 -11.07 5.27 -1.41
C TRP A 437 -10.00 5.55 -2.48
N LEU A 438 -8.84 4.90 -2.39
CA LEU A 438 -7.74 5.10 -3.35
C LEU A 438 -7.89 4.31 -4.65
N HIS A 439 -8.89 3.45 -4.70
CA HIS A 439 -9.08 2.51 -5.79
C HIS A 439 -10.25 2.96 -6.65
N PRO A 440 -10.11 3.20 -7.97
CA PRO A 440 -11.20 3.70 -8.80
C PRO A 440 -12.45 2.83 -8.74
N VAL A 441 -12.28 1.51 -8.66
CA VAL A 441 -13.40 0.58 -8.55
C VAL A 441 -14.05 0.63 -7.17
N ALA A 442 -13.25 0.67 -6.11
CA ALA A 442 -13.80 0.82 -4.77
C ALA A 442 -14.51 2.18 -4.61
N ALA A 443 -13.95 3.25 -5.19
CA ALA A 443 -14.61 4.54 -5.26
C ALA A 443 -15.94 4.46 -6.01
N TYR A 444 -15.98 3.72 -7.11
CA TYR A 444 -17.20 3.48 -7.88
C TYR A 444 -18.21 2.66 -7.08
N ASP A 445 -17.83 1.56 -6.47
CA ASP A 445 -18.71 0.73 -5.63
C ASP A 445 -19.25 1.51 -4.44
N CYS A 446 -18.43 2.35 -3.80
CA CYS A 446 -18.86 3.27 -2.78
C CYS A 446 -19.87 4.29 -3.31
N ALA A 447 -19.66 4.82 -4.51
CA ALA A 447 -20.58 5.76 -5.15
C ALA A 447 -21.94 5.10 -5.45
N VAL A 448 -21.96 3.83 -5.85
CA VAL A 448 -23.19 3.04 -6.01
C VAL A 448 -23.98 2.99 -4.71
N GLY A 449 -23.30 2.88 -3.56
CA GLY A 449 -23.92 2.92 -2.23
C GLY A 449 -24.65 4.23 -1.92
N LEU A 450 -24.35 5.33 -2.62
CA LEU A 450 -25.04 6.62 -2.50
C LEU A 450 -26.17 6.81 -3.53
N SER A 451 -26.44 5.83 -4.38
CA SER A 451 -27.39 5.96 -5.51
C SER A 451 -28.84 6.23 -5.09
N GLY A 452 -29.19 5.95 -3.84
CA GLY A 452 -30.50 6.26 -3.26
C GLY A 452 -30.72 7.73 -2.90
N LEU A 453 -29.66 8.56 -2.92
CA LEU A 453 -29.77 9.98 -2.61
C LEU A 453 -30.42 10.76 -3.76
N SER A 454 -31.06 11.88 -3.41
CA SER A 454 -31.60 12.80 -4.40
C SER A 454 -30.50 13.50 -5.19
N LEU A 455 -30.80 13.93 -6.41
CA LEU A 455 -29.83 14.68 -7.22
C LEU A 455 -29.42 15.98 -6.52
N ASP A 456 -30.36 16.66 -5.84
CA ASP A 456 -30.11 17.88 -5.08
C ASP A 456 -29.12 17.61 -3.92
N ASP A 457 -29.29 16.49 -3.20
CA ASP A 457 -28.34 16.09 -2.16
C ASP A 457 -26.94 15.81 -2.73
N LEU A 458 -26.84 15.11 -3.85
CA LEU A 458 -25.56 14.82 -4.50
C LEU A 458 -24.85 16.11 -4.94
N LEU A 459 -25.57 17.04 -5.52
CA LEU A 459 -25.04 18.36 -5.89
C LEU A 459 -24.65 19.17 -4.65
N GLY A 460 -25.45 19.10 -3.59
CA GLY A 460 -25.15 19.71 -2.31
C GLY A 460 -23.86 19.19 -1.70
N LEU A 461 -23.66 17.87 -1.68
CA LEU A 461 -22.42 17.22 -1.20
C LEU A 461 -21.17 17.63 -2.00
N MET A 462 -21.33 17.94 -3.29
CA MET A 462 -20.22 18.42 -4.13
C MET A 462 -19.87 19.89 -3.85
N ALA A 463 -20.85 20.73 -3.54
CA ALA A 463 -20.66 22.17 -3.42
C ALA A 463 -20.39 22.63 -1.98
N HIS A 464 -20.90 21.91 -0.98
CA HIS A 464 -20.74 22.25 0.43
C HIS A 464 -19.71 21.34 1.09
N GLY A 465 -18.93 21.89 2.01
CA GLY A 465 -17.96 21.13 2.78
C GLY A 465 -18.63 20.13 3.72
N VAL A 466 -18.32 18.85 3.57
CA VAL A 466 -18.78 17.80 4.48
C VAL A 466 -17.79 17.68 5.65
N PRO A 467 -18.25 17.69 6.92
CA PRO A 467 -17.35 17.50 8.06
C PRO A 467 -16.65 16.14 8.04
N VAL A 468 -15.38 16.12 8.38
CA VAL A 468 -14.65 14.86 8.61
C VAL A 468 -15.23 14.21 9.87
N PRO A 469 -15.56 12.90 9.85
CA PRO A 469 -16.06 12.22 11.05
C PRO A 469 -15.05 12.27 12.19
N ASP A 470 -15.52 12.65 13.40
CA ASP A 470 -14.65 12.83 14.57
C ASP A 470 -14.03 11.51 15.06
N ASP A 471 -14.72 10.40 14.86
CA ASP A 471 -14.32 9.03 15.25
C ASP A 471 -13.40 8.35 14.23
N ASN A 472 -13.18 8.95 13.05
CA ASN A 472 -12.36 8.38 12.01
C ASN A 472 -10.91 8.88 12.06
N SER A 473 -10.06 8.19 12.81
CA SER A 473 -8.66 8.56 13.00
C SER A 473 -7.84 8.60 11.70
N LEU A 474 -8.22 7.84 10.66
CA LEU A 474 -7.55 7.88 9.37
C LEU A 474 -7.80 9.22 8.67
N TRP A 475 -9.06 9.61 8.52
CA TRP A 475 -9.42 10.86 7.87
C TRP A 475 -8.96 12.10 8.66
N GLN A 476 -8.97 12.04 10.00
CA GLN A 476 -8.41 13.11 10.83
C GLN A 476 -6.91 13.31 10.56
N ARG A 477 -6.13 12.22 10.48
CA ARG A 477 -4.71 12.30 10.10
C ARG A 477 -4.51 12.76 8.66
N MET A 478 -5.32 12.28 7.72
CA MET A 478 -5.24 12.70 6.31
C MET A 478 -5.55 14.19 6.16
N ARG A 479 -6.55 14.70 6.87
CA ARG A 479 -6.88 16.13 6.92
C ARG A 479 -5.73 16.96 7.50
N ALA A 480 -5.10 16.49 8.57
CA ALA A 480 -3.95 17.16 9.17
C ALA A 480 -2.75 17.22 8.22
N TYR A 481 -2.55 16.16 7.42
CA TYR A 481 -1.49 16.10 6.42
C TYR A 481 -1.79 16.96 5.20
N ASN A 482 -2.98 16.84 4.62
CA ASN A 482 -3.41 17.62 3.46
C ASN A 482 -4.94 17.86 3.49
N PRO A 483 -5.40 19.07 3.82
CA PRO A 483 -6.81 19.39 4.02
C PRO A 483 -7.67 19.28 2.75
N VAL A 484 -7.06 19.28 1.55
CA VAL A 484 -7.82 19.17 0.30
C VAL A 484 -8.19 17.73 -0.06
N TYR A 485 -7.61 16.72 0.56
CA TYR A 485 -7.95 15.32 0.29
C TYR A 485 -9.41 15.00 0.61
N TRP A 486 -9.89 15.42 1.76
CA TRP A 486 -11.26 15.12 2.16
C TRP A 486 -12.31 15.71 1.22
N PRO A 487 -12.35 17.03 0.93
CA PRO A 487 -13.32 17.59 0.00
C PRO A 487 -13.20 16.98 -1.40
N ARG A 488 -12.01 16.68 -1.86
CA ARG A 488 -11.80 16.03 -3.15
C ARG A 488 -12.51 14.67 -3.22
N PHE A 489 -12.30 13.81 -2.23
CA PHE A 489 -12.90 12.47 -2.24
C PHE A 489 -14.41 12.54 -2.07
N THR A 490 -14.93 13.37 -1.18
CA THR A 490 -16.37 13.51 -0.98
C THR A 490 -17.06 14.01 -2.25
N GLN A 491 -16.47 15.00 -2.92
CA GLN A 491 -16.98 15.52 -4.19
C GLN A 491 -16.91 14.50 -5.32
N ALA A 492 -15.81 13.77 -5.42
CA ALA A 492 -15.62 12.75 -6.45
C ALA A 492 -16.65 11.61 -6.28
N TRP A 493 -16.86 11.12 -5.07
CA TRP A 493 -17.85 10.07 -4.81
C TRP A 493 -19.27 10.55 -5.09
N ALA A 494 -19.64 11.74 -4.64
CA ALA A 494 -20.95 12.30 -4.93
C ALA A 494 -21.19 12.47 -6.44
N CYS A 495 -20.18 12.92 -7.17
CA CYS A 495 -20.24 13.07 -8.62
C CYS A 495 -20.37 11.72 -9.34
N LEU A 496 -19.57 10.72 -8.97
CA LEU A 496 -19.67 9.35 -9.54
C LEU A 496 -21.06 8.76 -9.31
N CYS A 497 -21.67 9.05 -8.17
CA CYS A 497 -23.00 8.59 -7.85
C CYS A 497 -24.10 9.16 -8.78
N VAL A 498 -23.89 10.32 -9.38
CA VAL A 498 -24.86 10.90 -10.34
C VAL A 498 -25.10 9.95 -11.52
N LEU A 499 -24.09 9.18 -11.94
CA LEU A 499 -24.25 8.17 -13.00
C LEU A 499 -25.35 7.15 -12.69
N HIS A 500 -25.52 6.81 -11.41
CA HIS A 500 -26.49 5.81 -10.95
C HIS A 500 -27.86 6.41 -10.58
N HIS A 501 -28.02 7.73 -10.68
CA HIS A 501 -29.31 8.36 -10.40
C HIS A 501 -30.31 8.01 -11.50
N LYS A 502 -31.39 7.31 -11.13
CA LYS A 502 -32.41 6.81 -12.04
C LYS A 502 -31.83 6.09 -13.28
N PRO A 503 -31.14 4.98 -13.08
CA PRO A 503 -30.42 4.29 -14.17
C PRO A 503 -31.33 3.80 -15.30
N ASP A 504 -32.62 3.60 -15.02
CA ASP A 504 -33.61 3.13 -16.00
C ASP A 504 -34.08 4.23 -16.98
N GLU A 505 -33.78 5.51 -16.69
CA GLU A 505 -34.08 6.58 -17.64
C GLU A 505 -33.18 6.44 -18.88
N PRO A 506 -33.77 6.51 -20.13
CA PRO A 506 -32.95 6.50 -21.35
C PRO A 506 -31.90 7.60 -21.34
N TRP A 507 -30.66 7.27 -21.71
CA TRP A 507 -29.52 8.17 -21.66
C TRP A 507 -29.78 9.54 -22.32
N PRO A 508 -30.26 9.61 -23.59
CA PRO A 508 -30.58 10.89 -24.20
C PRO A 508 -31.72 11.61 -23.47
N GLY A 509 -31.42 12.71 -22.80
CA GLY A 509 -32.41 13.51 -22.08
C GLY A 509 -32.57 13.15 -20.60
N SER A 510 -31.86 12.16 -20.08
CA SER A 510 -31.86 11.83 -18.64
C SER A 510 -31.32 12.97 -17.79
N ALA A 511 -31.81 13.07 -16.53
CA ALA A 511 -31.32 14.04 -15.58
C ALA A 511 -29.83 13.81 -15.27
N ARG A 512 -29.40 12.54 -15.14
CA ARG A 512 -28.00 12.17 -14.90
C ARG A 512 -27.07 12.61 -16.04
N ARG A 513 -27.44 12.40 -17.31
CA ARG A 513 -26.67 12.91 -18.45
C ARG A 513 -26.52 14.43 -18.39
N THR A 514 -27.66 15.12 -18.21
CA THR A 514 -27.67 16.60 -18.16
C THR A 514 -26.76 17.11 -17.04
N ALA A 515 -26.85 16.52 -15.85
CA ALA A 515 -26.00 16.91 -14.72
C ALA A 515 -24.51 16.66 -15.00
N LEU A 516 -24.16 15.45 -15.51
CA LEU A 516 -22.75 15.14 -15.82
C LEU A 516 -22.19 16.03 -16.92
N VAL A 517 -22.96 16.35 -17.96
CA VAL A 517 -22.56 17.29 -19.01
C VAL A 517 -22.35 18.69 -18.48
N ASP A 518 -23.24 19.18 -17.62
CA ASP A 518 -23.11 20.49 -16.99
C ASP A 518 -21.86 20.54 -16.07
N LEU A 519 -21.59 19.46 -15.32
CA LEU A 519 -20.44 19.36 -14.43
C LEU A 519 -19.11 19.27 -15.21
N VAL A 520 -19.03 18.43 -16.24
CA VAL A 520 -17.79 18.27 -17.03
C VAL A 520 -17.40 19.54 -17.76
N ASN A 521 -18.39 20.35 -18.13
CA ASN A 521 -18.18 21.66 -18.72
C ASN A 521 -18.04 22.80 -17.68
N GLY A 522 -17.99 22.45 -16.40
CA GLY A 522 -17.83 23.40 -15.31
C GLY A 522 -16.42 23.96 -15.16
N VAL A 523 -16.21 24.67 -14.06
CA VAL A 523 -14.88 25.12 -13.63
C VAL A 523 -14.01 23.90 -13.38
N GLU A 524 -12.70 24.06 -13.63
CA GLU A 524 -11.71 23.00 -13.44
C GLU A 524 -11.56 22.63 -11.97
N ASP A 525 -12.50 21.83 -11.49
CA ASP A 525 -12.52 21.22 -10.18
C ASP A 525 -12.44 19.69 -10.34
N TRP A 526 -12.13 18.98 -9.29
CA TRP A 526 -12.18 17.50 -9.27
C TRP A 526 -13.59 16.96 -9.49
N ALA A 527 -14.67 17.75 -9.23
CA ALA A 527 -16.01 17.39 -9.66
C ALA A 527 -16.13 17.32 -11.20
N THR A 528 -15.46 18.21 -11.93
CA THR A 528 -15.36 18.15 -13.40
C THR A 528 -14.62 16.91 -13.86
N ASP A 529 -13.53 16.58 -13.20
CA ASP A 529 -12.74 15.38 -13.48
C ASP A 529 -13.54 14.10 -13.20
N ALA A 530 -14.23 14.05 -12.07
CA ALA A 530 -15.11 12.94 -11.71
C ALA A 530 -16.31 12.80 -12.68
N ALA A 531 -16.86 13.90 -13.17
CA ALA A 531 -17.94 13.88 -14.16
C ALA A 531 -17.45 13.30 -15.50
N ALA A 532 -16.24 13.67 -15.94
CA ALA A 532 -15.62 13.10 -17.13
C ALA A 532 -15.39 11.58 -16.96
N ASN A 533 -14.89 11.14 -15.81
CA ASN A 533 -14.73 9.74 -15.48
C ASN A 533 -16.07 9.00 -15.48
N ALA A 534 -17.11 9.55 -14.88
CA ALA A 534 -18.45 8.95 -14.88
C ALA A 534 -19.02 8.79 -16.30
N LEU A 535 -18.80 9.77 -17.18
CA LEU A 535 -19.20 9.68 -18.60
C LEU A 535 -18.46 8.54 -19.32
N VAL A 536 -17.15 8.39 -19.09
CA VAL A 536 -16.37 7.29 -19.69
C VAL A 536 -16.88 5.94 -19.20
N ILE A 537 -17.21 5.81 -17.93
CA ILE A 537 -17.82 4.59 -17.37
C ILE A 537 -19.17 4.32 -18.06
N ALA A 538 -20.01 5.33 -18.27
CA ALA A 538 -21.27 5.17 -18.99
C ALA A 538 -21.04 4.59 -20.41
N ALA A 539 -20.04 5.09 -21.15
CA ALA A 539 -19.71 4.59 -22.48
C ALA A 539 -19.22 3.13 -22.48
N TRP A 540 -18.61 2.67 -21.40
CA TRP A 540 -18.21 1.27 -21.25
C TRP A 540 -19.38 0.36 -20.88
N THR A 541 -20.30 0.82 -20.06
CA THR A 541 -21.43 0.03 -19.58
C THR A 541 -22.60 0.02 -20.56
N ASP A 542 -22.79 1.10 -21.34
CA ASP A 542 -23.86 1.22 -22.32
C ASP A 542 -23.32 1.66 -23.70
N PRO A 543 -23.28 0.75 -24.70
CA PRO A 543 -22.84 1.08 -26.03
C PRO A 543 -23.60 2.22 -26.70
N ALA A 544 -24.89 2.45 -26.33
CA ALA A 544 -25.69 3.54 -26.88
C ALA A 544 -25.20 4.94 -26.46
N CYS A 545 -24.40 5.03 -25.41
CA CYS A 545 -23.83 6.29 -24.94
C CYS A 545 -22.51 6.66 -25.64
N ARG A 546 -21.83 5.75 -26.34
CA ARG A 546 -20.44 5.89 -26.77
C ARG A 546 -20.17 7.12 -27.63
N ALA A 547 -20.94 7.29 -28.68
CA ALA A 547 -20.76 8.42 -29.59
C ALA A 547 -20.97 9.77 -28.90
N ASP A 548 -22.01 9.88 -28.06
CA ASP A 548 -22.33 11.08 -27.29
C ASP A 548 -21.20 11.40 -26.28
N VAL A 549 -20.72 10.40 -25.56
CA VAL A 549 -19.63 10.56 -24.58
C VAL A 549 -18.31 10.93 -25.28
N ALA A 550 -17.99 10.28 -26.40
CA ALA A 550 -16.80 10.60 -27.18
C ALA A 550 -16.79 12.07 -27.65
N GLU A 551 -17.95 12.59 -28.09
CA GLU A 551 -18.12 13.99 -28.46
C GLU A 551 -17.91 14.91 -27.24
N ILE A 552 -18.56 14.64 -26.11
CA ILE A 552 -18.50 15.48 -24.89
C ILE A 552 -17.07 15.52 -24.33
N VAL A 553 -16.47 14.36 -24.11
CA VAL A 553 -15.12 14.25 -23.50
C VAL A 553 -14.07 14.81 -24.46
N GLY A 554 -14.21 14.55 -25.76
CA GLY A 554 -13.32 15.10 -26.80
C GLY A 554 -13.39 16.64 -26.88
N ALA A 555 -14.59 17.21 -26.84
CA ALA A 555 -14.79 18.66 -26.83
C ALA A 555 -14.18 19.30 -25.57
N ARG A 556 -14.39 18.69 -24.40
CA ARG A 556 -13.81 19.19 -23.13
C ARG A 556 -12.29 19.13 -23.14
N PHE A 557 -11.71 18.05 -23.66
CA PHE A 557 -10.26 17.91 -23.81
C PHE A 557 -9.69 18.95 -24.78
N ALA A 558 -10.33 19.18 -25.91
CA ALA A 558 -9.92 20.21 -26.86
C ALA A 558 -9.96 21.62 -26.25
N ALA A 559 -11.01 21.93 -25.50
CA ALA A 559 -11.13 23.21 -24.77
C ALA A 559 -10.03 23.36 -23.69
N ALA A 560 -9.70 22.29 -22.96
CA ALA A 560 -8.58 22.30 -22.02
C ALA A 560 -7.24 22.51 -22.72
N GLY A 561 -7.04 21.86 -23.87
CA GLY A 561 -5.84 22.05 -24.71
C GLY A 561 -5.66 23.48 -25.19
N GLN A 562 -6.75 24.13 -25.62
CA GLN A 562 -6.72 25.54 -26.00
C GLN A 562 -6.41 26.46 -24.80
N ALA A 563 -7.04 26.22 -23.66
CA ALA A 563 -6.81 27.01 -22.45
C ALA A 563 -5.36 26.91 -21.92
N ARG A 564 -4.67 25.79 -22.15
CA ARG A 564 -3.25 25.60 -21.76
C ARG A 564 -2.29 26.56 -22.47
N ILE A 565 -2.68 27.16 -23.56
CA ILE A 565 -1.86 28.15 -24.25
C ILE A 565 -1.72 29.41 -23.37
N GLU A 566 -2.74 29.73 -22.60
CA GLU A 566 -2.84 30.98 -21.83
C GLU A 566 -2.57 30.77 -20.34
N ARG A 567 -2.83 29.55 -19.82
CA ARG A 567 -2.75 29.25 -18.39
C ARG A 567 -2.52 27.78 -18.10
N GLN A 568 -2.19 27.45 -16.86
CA GLN A 568 -2.19 26.09 -16.37
C GLN A 568 -3.63 25.54 -16.29
N VAL A 569 -3.83 24.32 -16.74
CA VAL A 569 -5.11 23.57 -16.65
C VAL A 569 -4.89 22.34 -15.76
N THR A 570 -5.50 22.34 -14.60
CA THR A 570 -5.25 21.34 -13.54
C THR A 570 -5.72 19.94 -13.89
N ILE A 571 -6.74 19.81 -14.74
CA ILE A 571 -7.33 18.52 -15.14
C ILE A 571 -6.88 18.02 -16.54
N ALA A 572 -5.92 18.69 -17.17
CA ALA A 572 -5.55 18.38 -18.55
C ALA A 572 -4.98 16.97 -18.72
N GLU A 573 -4.14 16.52 -17.79
CA GLU A 573 -3.55 15.19 -17.82
C GLU A 573 -4.62 14.10 -17.57
N SER A 574 -5.47 14.31 -16.59
CA SER A 574 -6.58 13.40 -16.31
C SER A 574 -7.52 13.26 -17.51
N LEU A 575 -7.89 14.39 -18.13
CA LEU A 575 -8.69 14.38 -19.36
C LEU A 575 -7.99 13.62 -20.50
N ALA A 576 -6.66 13.78 -20.64
CA ALA A 576 -5.93 13.03 -21.66
C ALA A 576 -6.01 11.51 -21.44
N HIS A 577 -5.86 11.04 -20.21
CA HIS A 577 -6.05 9.62 -19.87
C HIS A 577 -7.49 9.16 -20.13
N LEU A 578 -8.48 9.98 -19.83
CA LEU A 578 -9.89 9.67 -20.08
C LEU A 578 -10.21 9.62 -21.58
N VAL A 579 -9.62 10.50 -22.39
CA VAL A 579 -9.71 10.43 -23.87
C VAL A 579 -9.19 9.09 -24.39
N LEU A 580 -8.04 8.62 -23.88
CA LEU A 580 -7.48 7.32 -24.28
C LEU A 580 -8.37 6.15 -23.84
N ALA A 581 -9.11 6.32 -22.75
CA ALA A 581 -10.00 5.31 -22.20
C ALA A 581 -11.42 5.33 -22.83
N THR A 582 -11.78 6.39 -23.56
CA THR A 582 -13.14 6.54 -24.11
C THR A 582 -13.30 5.72 -25.38
N PRO A 583 -14.28 4.79 -25.46
CA PRO A 583 -14.60 4.08 -26.68
C PRO A 583 -14.98 5.04 -27.82
N GLU A 584 -14.67 4.65 -29.05
CA GLU A 584 -15.03 5.40 -30.28
C GLU A 584 -14.45 6.83 -30.36
N MET A 585 -13.45 7.15 -29.55
CA MET A 585 -12.78 8.46 -29.59
C MET A 585 -12.09 8.72 -30.95
N PRO A 586 -12.25 9.90 -31.56
CA PRO A 586 -11.59 10.24 -32.81
C PRO A 586 -10.06 10.17 -32.70
N GLN A 587 -9.40 9.61 -33.72
CA GLN A 587 -7.95 9.36 -33.74
C GLN A 587 -7.07 10.61 -33.57
N ASN A 588 -7.56 11.77 -33.98
CA ASN A 588 -6.84 13.04 -33.74
C ASN A 588 -6.82 13.41 -32.25
N ALA A 589 -7.90 13.18 -31.51
CA ALA A 589 -7.97 13.40 -30.07
C ALA A 589 -7.10 12.38 -29.33
N VAL A 590 -7.13 11.11 -29.72
CA VAL A 590 -6.27 10.04 -29.17
C VAL A 590 -4.78 10.41 -29.32
N ARG A 591 -4.36 10.84 -30.52
CA ARG A 591 -2.97 11.26 -30.77
C ARG A 591 -2.56 12.48 -29.93
N ALA A 592 -3.45 13.46 -29.82
CA ALA A 592 -3.20 14.66 -29.02
C ALA A 592 -3.06 14.31 -27.52
N ALA A 593 -3.92 13.46 -27.01
CA ALA A 593 -3.87 12.98 -25.62
C ALA A 593 -2.58 12.19 -25.32
N ALA A 594 -2.20 11.27 -26.20
CA ALA A 594 -0.96 10.50 -26.07
C ALA A 594 0.28 11.38 -26.10
N ALA A 595 0.30 12.42 -26.95
CA ALA A 595 1.40 13.38 -27.03
C ALA A 595 1.51 14.23 -25.75
N LEU A 596 0.38 14.62 -25.15
CA LEU A 596 0.34 15.37 -23.90
C LEU A 596 0.96 14.55 -22.76
N ILE A 597 0.51 13.31 -22.56
CA ILE A 597 1.00 12.41 -21.49
C ILE A 597 2.51 12.15 -21.65
N LYS A 598 2.97 11.91 -22.87
CA LYS A 598 4.40 11.69 -23.14
C LYS A 598 5.26 12.90 -22.78
N ASN A 599 4.80 14.10 -23.07
CA ASN A 599 5.53 15.34 -22.76
C ASN A 599 5.58 15.60 -21.26
N GLU A 600 4.50 15.39 -20.52
CA GLU A 600 4.45 15.51 -19.06
C GLU A 600 5.42 14.51 -18.40
N THR A 601 5.42 13.27 -18.82
CA THR A 601 6.36 12.25 -18.31
C THR A 601 7.82 12.62 -18.57
N ALA A 602 8.15 13.16 -19.75
CA ALA A 602 9.50 13.62 -20.08
C ALA A 602 9.93 14.81 -19.21
N THR A 603 9.03 15.73 -18.91
CA THR A 603 9.28 16.90 -18.05
C THR A 603 9.50 16.46 -16.59
N ALA A 604 8.70 15.52 -16.09
CA ALA A 604 8.86 14.97 -14.74
C ALA A 604 10.22 14.27 -14.54
N VAL A 605 10.69 13.53 -15.55
CA VAL A 605 12.01 12.87 -15.53
C VAL A 605 13.14 13.89 -15.51
N THR A 606 13.02 15.00 -16.23
CA THR A 606 14.05 16.06 -16.28
C THR A 606 14.16 16.82 -14.96
N HIS A 607 13.06 17.01 -14.25
CA HIS A 607 13.05 17.64 -12.93
C HIS A 607 13.47 16.69 -11.79
N ALA A 608 13.42 15.39 -12.00
CA ALA A 608 13.86 14.37 -11.05
C ALA A 608 15.36 14.03 -11.15
N SER A 609 16.08 14.53 -12.15
CA SER A 609 17.53 14.34 -12.28
C SER A 609 18.26 15.30 -11.35
N PRO A 610 19.09 14.83 -10.40
CA PRO A 610 19.86 15.71 -9.53
C PRO A 610 20.88 16.49 -10.36
N SER A 611 20.97 17.80 -10.11
CA SER A 611 22.07 18.62 -10.63
C SER A 611 23.41 18.01 -10.22
N PRO A 612 24.38 17.86 -11.11
CA PRO A 612 25.69 17.34 -10.76
C PRO A 612 26.43 18.36 -9.89
N GLY A 613 26.48 18.14 -8.56
CA GLY A 613 27.32 18.95 -7.70
C GLY A 613 26.89 19.23 -6.27
N GLN A 614 26.05 18.41 -5.63
CA GLN A 614 25.93 18.46 -4.17
C GLN A 614 26.07 17.07 -3.57
N PRO A 615 26.92 16.88 -2.51
CA PRO A 615 27.00 15.61 -1.81
C PRO A 615 25.72 15.38 -1.00
N GLY A 616 25.30 14.15 -1.03
CA GLY A 616 24.02 13.65 -0.59
C GLY A 616 23.50 14.16 0.74
N ASP A 617 22.22 14.43 0.75
CA ASP A 617 21.39 14.30 1.93
C ASP A 617 20.14 13.49 1.57
N ASP A 618 19.77 12.63 2.52
CA ASP A 618 18.89 11.47 2.36
C ASP A 618 17.48 11.76 1.81
N GLY A 619 17.29 11.52 0.54
CA GLY A 619 15.98 11.50 -0.13
C GLY A 619 15.10 10.27 0.20
N ARG A 620 15.02 9.81 1.46
CA ARG A 620 14.25 8.61 1.86
C ARG A 620 12.86 8.86 2.44
N ARG A 621 12.32 10.07 2.38
CA ARG A 621 11.02 10.38 3.04
C ARG A 621 9.76 10.28 2.18
N GLY A 622 9.84 10.04 0.87
CA GLY A 622 8.67 10.14 -0.04
C GLY A 622 7.91 8.86 -0.38
N ARG A 623 8.33 7.66 0.02
CA ARG A 623 7.74 6.39 -0.46
C ARG A 623 7.15 5.45 0.60
N ARG A 624 6.91 5.89 1.84
CA ARG A 624 6.47 4.99 2.93
C ARG A 624 4.99 4.97 3.26
N PHE A 625 4.11 5.62 2.50
CA PHE A 625 2.73 5.83 2.98
C PHE A 625 1.67 4.83 2.53
N PHE A 626 1.94 3.84 1.70
CA PHE A 626 0.91 2.87 1.32
C PHE A 626 1.45 1.43 1.29
N ARG A 627 1.53 0.81 2.47
CA ARG A 627 1.41 -0.64 2.63
C ARG A 627 0.23 -0.90 3.55
N PRO A 628 -0.79 -1.64 3.14
CA PRO A 628 -1.76 -2.17 4.08
C PRO A 628 -1.02 -3.10 5.05
N ARG A 629 -1.25 -2.92 6.34
CA ARG A 629 -0.91 -3.94 7.33
C ARG A 629 -1.97 -5.02 7.21
N SER A 630 -1.55 -6.21 6.82
CA SER A 630 -2.29 -7.44 7.09
C SER A 630 -2.30 -7.70 8.57
#